data_7b13fdcf8bf86f73b49376fcf09735aa
#
_entry.id   7b13fdcf8bf86f73b49376fcf09735aa
#
_cell.length_a   1.000
_cell.length_b   1.000
_cell.length_c   1.000
_cell.angle_alpha   90.00
_cell.angle_beta   90.00
_cell.angle_gamma   90.00
#
_symmetry.space_group_name_H-M   'P 1'
#
loop_
_entity.id
_entity.type
_entity.pdbx_description
1 polymer ?
#
loop_
_entity_poly.entity_id
_entity_poly.type
_entity_poly.pdbx_seq_one_letter_code
_entity_poly.pdbx_strand_id
1 'polypeptide(L)'
;MKTLINLIGEQPIPNLLPPLYLKSQKNILLYTDTTEKAANRIKRILSDCELKKIDPYDLTMAINGIKSVVKADEETIFNITGGTKIMSVAAYEVAKENKSKFVYLQSEGRRSLLFTYSPEASDYRKPSKEEIPELVNCELYLKAHLPDYYTTGYSMEPNSNRLTSGGEFEEAICDSLDKQKFEFLSGIRPKGVGNQIEIDLIIRLKGTNNVGIAEIKLGDKMEEGPKKGLDQLVMAAEREYLGTYTTRFLITQSNLSKQIKELASAHHICIIDDLQYEFRNKTIKSTAVTKLNDRIKEKLS
;
A
#
# COMPACT_ATOMS: atom_id res chain seq x y z
N MET A 1 6.86 12.82 27.06
CA MET A 1 5.97 12.06 26.13
C MET A 1 6.41 12.39 24.73
N LYS A 2 6.50 11.36 23.85
CA LYS A 2 6.95 11.54 22.46
C LYS A 2 5.73 11.71 21.56
N THR A 3 5.51 12.92 21.08
CA THR A 3 4.40 13.28 20.18
C THR A 3 4.88 13.39 18.75
N LEU A 4 4.21 12.69 17.82
CA LEU A 4 4.48 12.79 16.39
C LEU A 4 3.35 13.58 15.71
N ILE A 5 3.71 14.67 15.06
CA ILE A 5 2.80 15.46 14.21
C ILE A 5 3.00 15.01 12.77
N ASN A 6 1.96 14.39 12.20
CA ASN A 6 1.98 13.85 10.85
C ASN A 6 1.23 14.75 9.87
N LEU A 7 1.88 15.18 8.80
CA LEU A 7 1.21 15.77 7.65
C LEU A 7 0.61 14.65 6.79
N ILE A 8 -0.71 14.59 6.69
CA ILE A 8 -1.38 13.49 6.00
C ILE A 8 -1.48 13.75 4.51
N GLY A 9 -0.85 12.87 3.74
CA GLY A 9 -1.00 12.78 2.29
C GLY A 9 -2.07 11.75 1.88
N GLU A 10 -2.30 11.64 0.58
CA GLU A 10 -3.31 10.71 0.02
C GLU A 10 -2.94 9.23 0.23
N GLN A 11 -1.64 8.91 0.24
CA GLN A 11 -1.14 7.55 0.42
C GLN A 11 -0.93 7.24 1.91
N PRO A 12 -1.63 6.24 2.48
CA PRO A 12 -1.60 6.01 3.92
C PRO A 12 -0.29 5.37 4.42
N ILE A 13 0.35 4.49 3.65
CA ILE A 13 1.54 3.76 4.13
C ILE A 13 2.70 4.68 4.50
N PRO A 14 3.09 5.70 3.70
CA PRO A 14 4.10 6.67 4.10
C PRO A 14 3.77 7.45 5.37
N ASN A 15 2.48 7.59 5.69
CA ASN A 15 2.04 8.25 6.93
C ASN A 15 1.99 7.29 8.13
N LEU A 16 1.94 5.97 7.90
CA LEU A 16 1.91 4.94 8.95
C LEU A 16 3.30 4.46 9.37
N LEU A 17 4.22 4.30 8.43
CA LEU A 17 5.55 3.75 8.73
C LEU A 17 6.32 4.56 9.78
N PRO A 18 6.43 5.91 9.69
CA PRO A 18 7.17 6.67 10.70
C PRO A 18 6.60 6.55 12.11
N PRO A 19 5.28 6.72 12.38
CA PRO A 19 4.77 6.54 13.74
C PRO A 19 4.94 5.13 14.31
N LEU A 20 4.76 4.10 13.48
CA LEU A 20 4.98 2.71 13.89
C LEU A 20 6.46 2.45 14.23
N TYR A 21 7.38 2.93 13.39
CA TYR A 21 8.81 2.77 13.60
C TYR A 21 9.32 3.54 14.83
N LEU A 22 8.95 4.81 14.93
CA LEU A 22 9.37 5.68 16.04
C LEU A 22 8.68 5.33 17.35
N LYS A 23 7.65 4.46 17.34
CA LYS A 23 6.84 4.09 18.50
C LYS A 23 6.36 5.32 19.27
N SER A 24 5.77 6.27 18.51
CA SER A 24 5.23 7.50 19.08
C SER A 24 4.11 7.19 20.08
N GLN A 25 4.13 7.86 21.23
CA GLN A 25 3.15 7.66 22.28
C GLN A 25 1.84 8.39 21.97
N LYS A 26 1.95 9.55 21.34
CA LYS A 26 0.83 10.36 20.85
C LYS A 26 1.03 10.71 19.38
N ASN A 27 -0.06 10.70 18.60
CA ASN A 27 -0.06 11.04 17.18
C ASN A 27 -1.07 12.16 16.92
N ILE A 28 -0.64 13.20 16.21
CA ILE A 28 -1.51 14.27 15.75
C ILE A 28 -1.47 14.25 14.22
N LEU A 29 -2.60 13.95 13.60
CA LEU A 29 -2.73 13.85 12.16
C LEU A 29 -3.27 15.17 11.61
N LEU A 30 -2.44 15.90 10.90
CA LEU A 30 -2.81 17.15 10.24
C LEU A 30 -3.31 16.83 8.83
N TYR A 31 -4.58 17.05 8.57
CA TYR A 31 -5.26 16.66 7.34
C TYR A 31 -5.97 17.83 6.66
N THR A 32 -6.34 17.64 5.41
CA THR A 32 -7.11 18.56 4.58
C THR A 32 -8.42 17.90 4.13
N ASP A 33 -9.31 18.62 3.45
CA ASP A 33 -10.54 18.03 2.94
C ASP A 33 -10.30 16.81 2.06
N THR A 34 -9.26 16.84 1.22
CA THR A 34 -8.91 15.72 0.33
C THR A 34 -8.32 14.52 1.04
N THR A 35 -7.71 14.69 2.21
CA THR A 35 -7.02 13.62 2.95
C THR A 35 -7.75 13.14 4.21
N GLU A 36 -8.96 13.64 4.47
CA GLU A 36 -9.76 13.30 5.64
C GLU A 36 -10.04 11.78 5.74
N LYS A 37 -10.40 11.14 4.63
CA LYS A 37 -10.63 9.70 4.58
C LYS A 37 -9.37 8.91 4.97
N ALA A 38 -8.20 9.32 4.47
CA ALA A 38 -6.92 8.69 4.82
C ALA A 38 -6.59 8.90 6.30
N ALA A 39 -6.74 10.12 6.83
CA ALA A 39 -6.52 10.44 8.23
C ALA A 39 -7.40 9.59 9.16
N ASN A 40 -8.69 9.43 8.84
CA ASN A 40 -9.61 8.60 9.60
C ASN A 40 -9.22 7.11 9.61
N ARG A 41 -8.72 6.57 8.48
CA ARG A 41 -8.22 5.19 8.41
C ARG A 41 -6.96 5.01 9.27
N ILE A 42 -6.01 5.93 9.17
CA ILE A 42 -4.77 5.92 9.96
C ILE A 42 -5.08 6.01 11.46
N LYS A 43 -6.04 6.86 11.86
CA LYS A 43 -6.49 6.97 13.25
C LYS A 43 -6.99 5.66 13.84
N ARG A 44 -7.63 4.80 13.05
CA ARG A 44 -8.09 3.47 13.53
C ARG A 44 -6.95 2.48 13.78
N ILE A 45 -5.79 2.74 13.19
CA ILE A 45 -4.62 1.85 13.28
C ILE A 45 -3.68 2.30 14.40
N LEU A 46 -3.47 3.62 14.54
CA LEU A 46 -2.57 4.18 15.53
C LEU A 46 -3.30 4.37 16.86
N SER A 47 -2.60 4.04 17.96
CA SER A 47 -3.05 4.38 19.31
C SER A 47 -2.86 5.88 19.60
N ASP A 48 -3.65 6.41 20.52
CA ASP A 48 -3.63 7.81 20.96
C ASP A 48 -3.44 8.81 19.80
N CYS A 49 -4.53 8.97 19.04
CA CYS A 49 -4.48 9.67 17.76
C CYS A 49 -5.53 10.79 17.71
N GLU A 50 -5.07 12.03 17.58
CA GLU A 50 -5.88 13.22 17.39
C GLU A 50 -5.90 13.65 15.91
N LEU A 51 -7.04 14.16 15.46
CA LEU A 51 -7.20 14.72 14.12
C LEU A 51 -7.29 16.24 14.18
N LYS A 52 -6.55 16.94 13.33
CA LYS A 52 -6.63 18.38 13.20
C LYS A 52 -6.65 18.78 11.72
N LYS A 53 -7.72 19.41 11.30
CA LYS A 53 -7.81 20.00 9.95
C LYS A 53 -6.97 21.28 9.88
N ILE A 54 -6.18 21.41 8.79
CA ILE A 54 -5.41 22.62 8.50
C ILE A 54 -5.57 23.03 7.05
N ASP A 55 -5.23 24.29 6.76
CA ASP A 55 -5.26 24.80 5.40
C ASP A 55 -4.11 24.21 4.57
N PRO A 56 -4.37 23.69 3.35
CA PRO A 56 -3.33 23.09 2.50
C PRO A 56 -2.45 24.09 1.74
N TYR A 57 -2.86 25.34 1.60
CA TYR A 57 -2.25 26.30 0.67
C TYR A 57 -1.92 27.66 1.30
N ASP A 58 -2.65 28.11 2.32
CA ASP A 58 -2.32 29.35 3.06
C ASP A 58 -1.22 29.04 4.09
N LEU A 59 -0.02 29.56 3.86
CA LEU A 59 1.14 29.32 4.72
C LEU A 59 0.91 29.80 6.16
N THR A 60 0.31 31.00 6.30
CA THR A 60 0.06 31.59 7.63
C THR A 60 -0.96 30.76 8.41
N MET A 61 -2.04 30.36 7.77
CA MET A 61 -3.07 29.52 8.39
C MET A 61 -2.51 28.14 8.72
N ALA A 62 -1.69 27.54 7.86
CA ALA A 62 -1.02 26.27 8.11
C ALA A 62 -0.07 26.35 9.33
N ILE A 63 0.77 27.39 9.40
CA ILE A 63 1.66 27.64 10.55
C ILE A 63 0.85 27.77 11.85
N ASN A 64 -0.20 28.59 11.87
CA ASN A 64 -1.04 28.78 13.03
C ASN A 64 -1.76 27.49 13.45
N GLY A 65 -2.25 26.72 12.47
CA GLY A 65 -2.85 25.41 12.70
C GLY A 65 -1.88 24.42 13.33
N ILE A 66 -0.63 24.38 12.86
CA ILE A 66 0.42 23.51 13.41
C ILE A 66 0.82 23.98 14.82
N LYS A 67 1.06 25.29 15.02
CA LYS A 67 1.40 25.86 16.34
C LYS A 67 0.35 25.56 17.40
N SER A 68 -0.94 25.52 17.03
CA SER A 68 -2.03 25.26 17.96
C SER A 68 -2.01 23.84 18.59
N VAL A 69 -1.24 22.90 18.03
CA VAL A 69 -1.15 21.52 18.52
C VAL A 69 0.22 21.18 19.13
N VAL A 70 1.21 22.06 19.00
CA VAL A 70 2.53 21.89 19.64
C VAL A 70 2.43 22.25 21.09
N LYS A 71 2.99 21.40 21.97
CA LYS A 71 3.05 21.65 23.40
C LYS A 71 4.51 21.81 23.86
N ALA A 72 4.77 22.83 24.67
CA ALA A 72 6.13 23.17 25.12
C ALA A 72 6.83 22.06 25.92
N ASP A 73 6.06 21.26 26.65
CA ASP A 73 6.59 20.25 27.60
C ASP A 73 6.66 18.84 26.99
N GLU A 74 6.39 18.69 25.67
CA GLU A 74 6.40 17.40 24.96
C GLU A 74 7.54 17.35 23.94
N GLU A 75 8.24 16.21 23.86
CA GLU A 75 9.16 15.96 22.73
C GLU A 75 8.35 15.83 21.44
N THR A 76 8.41 16.85 20.61
CA THR A 76 7.67 16.88 19.33
C THR A 76 8.58 16.52 18.16
N ILE A 77 8.09 15.61 17.29
CA ILE A 77 8.72 15.27 16.01
C ILE A 77 7.69 15.53 14.92
N PHE A 78 8.12 16.11 13.80
CA PHE A 78 7.27 16.36 12.64
C PHE A 78 7.54 15.33 11.54
N ASN A 79 6.53 14.58 11.10
CA ASN A 79 6.62 13.78 9.88
C ASN A 79 6.11 14.62 8.70
N ILE A 80 7.05 15.03 7.85
CA ILE A 80 6.78 15.86 6.67
C ILE A 80 6.72 15.05 5.37
N THR A 81 6.56 13.74 5.46
CA THR A 81 6.51 12.84 4.29
C THR A 81 5.26 13.07 3.44
N GLY A 82 4.12 13.30 4.10
CA GLY A 82 2.83 13.58 3.45
C GLY A 82 2.50 15.07 3.40
N GLY A 83 1.23 15.35 3.11
CA GLY A 83 0.72 16.73 3.00
C GLY A 83 1.11 17.44 1.70
N THR A 84 0.76 18.71 1.61
CA THR A 84 1.19 19.57 0.52
C THR A 84 2.59 20.15 0.78
N LYS A 85 3.25 20.66 -0.24
CA LYS A 85 4.55 21.35 -0.09
C LYS A 85 4.46 22.54 0.86
N ILE A 86 3.34 23.27 0.82
CA ILE A 86 3.10 24.42 1.74
C ILE A 86 2.98 23.94 3.18
N MET A 87 2.25 22.86 3.44
CA MET A 87 2.19 22.24 4.77
C MET A 87 3.58 21.81 5.26
N SER A 88 4.42 21.28 4.38
CA SER A 88 5.79 20.85 4.73
C SER A 88 6.67 22.07 5.08
N VAL A 89 6.55 23.19 4.36
CA VAL A 89 7.25 24.44 4.69
C VAL A 89 6.78 24.98 6.05
N ALA A 90 5.47 25.02 6.27
CA ALA A 90 4.90 25.46 7.55
C ALA A 90 5.40 24.60 8.72
N ALA A 91 5.40 23.26 8.54
CA ALA A 91 5.90 22.34 9.55
C ALA A 91 7.40 22.51 9.83
N TYR A 92 8.20 22.76 8.78
CA TYR A 92 9.63 23.07 8.94
C TYR A 92 9.85 24.36 9.73
N GLU A 93 9.12 25.44 9.47
CA GLU A 93 9.23 26.69 10.21
C GLU A 93 8.89 26.49 11.69
N VAL A 94 7.78 25.81 11.96
CA VAL A 94 7.37 25.52 13.36
C VAL A 94 8.37 24.60 14.05
N ALA A 95 8.90 23.58 13.38
CA ALA A 95 9.92 22.70 13.90
C ALA A 95 11.20 23.48 14.26
N LYS A 96 11.61 24.41 13.42
CA LYS A 96 12.78 25.26 13.63
C LYS A 96 12.60 26.19 14.85
N GLU A 97 11.46 26.84 14.97
CA GLU A 97 11.14 27.73 16.11
C GLU A 97 11.17 26.93 17.44
N ASN A 98 10.65 25.73 17.44
CA ASN A 98 10.56 24.86 18.63
C ASN A 98 11.80 23.99 18.86
N LYS A 99 12.82 24.10 18.02
CA LYS A 99 14.01 23.24 18.05
C LYS A 99 13.64 21.74 18.04
N SER A 100 12.62 21.38 17.28
CA SER A 100 12.09 20.03 17.17
C SER A 100 12.71 19.28 15.99
N LYS A 101 12.79 17.97 16.09
CA LYS A 101 13.19 17.11 14.96
C LYS A 101 12.07 17.06 13.90
N PHE A 102 12.46 16.83 12.65
CA PHE A 102 11.52 16.37 11.63
C PHE A 102 12.06 15.16 10.87
N VAL A 103 11.15 14.37 10.35
CA VAL A 103 11.47 13.14 9.61
C VAL A 103 10.82 13.16 8.24
N TYR A 104 11.49 12.50 7.30
CA TYR A 104 11.02 12.30 5.94
C TYR A 104 11.26 10.85 5.54
N LEU A 105 10.22 10.17 5.08
CA LEU A 105 10.30 8.80 4.58
C LEU A 105 10.52 8.81 3.06
N GLN A 106 11.52 8.08 2.62
CA GLN A 106 11.83 7.83 1.21
C GLN A 106 11.75 6.33 0.92
N SER A 107 11.01 5.93 -0.09
CA SER A 107 11.01 4.56 -0.60
C SER A 107 12.03 4.44 -1.73
N GLU A 108 12.98 3.51 -1.59
CA GLU A 108 13.98 3.18 -2.61
C GLU A 108 13.95 1.67 -2.89
N GLY A 109 13.19 1.26 -3.89
CA GLY A 109 12.97 -0.15 -4.19
C GLY A 109 12.35 -0.88 -2.99
N ARG A 110 13.09 -1.85 -2.41
CA ARG A 110 12.65 -2.61 -1.22
C ARG A 110 12.72 -1.83 0.08
N ARG A 111 13.58 -0.80 0.13
CA ARG A 111 13.92 -0.13 1.37
C ARG A 111 12.99 1.03 1.65
N SER A 112 12.52 1.09 2.87
CA SER A 112 11.85 2.27 3.43
C SER A 112 12.86 3.00 4.30
N LEU A 113 13.33 4.16 3.85
CA LEU A 113 14.41 4.91 4.48
C LEU A 113 13.83 6.12 5.23
N LEU A 114 14.07 6.19 6.53
CA LEU A 114 13.70 7.35 7.33
C LEU A 114 14.89 8.28 7.48
N PHE A 115 14.76 9.48 6.99
CA PHE A 115 15.70 10.56 7.22
C PHE A 115 15.23 11.38 8.40
N THR A 116 16.08 11.50 9.43
CA THR A 116 15.80 12.32 10.62
C THR A 116 16.69 13.54 10.62
N TYR A 117 16.08 14.71 10.65
CA TYR A 117 16.74 16.00 10.73
C TYR A 117 16.62 16.54 12.16
N SER A 118 17.76 16.83 12.78
CA SER A 118 17.84 17.33 14.14
C SER A 118 18.31 18.79 14.17
N PRO A 119 17.87 19.61 15.14
CA PRO A 119 18.22 21.03 15.25
C PRO A 119 19.61 21.23 15.85
N GLU A 120 20.63 20.56 15.33
CA GLU A 120 21.99 20.76 15.78
C GLU A 120 22.53 22.11 15.30
N ALA A 121 22.94 22.97 16.23
CA ALA A 121 23.58 24.25 15.95
C ALA A 121 22.86 25.15 14.93
N SER A 122 21.55 25.27 15.01
CA SER A 122 20.69 26.04 14.09
C SER A 122 20.57 25.54 12.64
N ASP A 123 21.07 24.36 12.33
CA ASP A 123 21.17 23.92 10.95
C ASP A 123 20.79 22.45 10.73
N TYR A 124 19.67 22.18 10.07
CA TYR A 124 19.16 20.85 9.72
C TYR A 124 19.82 20.22 8.49
N ARG A 125 21.10 20.49 8.21
CA ARG A 125 21.73 20.12 6.93
C ARG A 125 22.11 18.65 6.78
N LYS A 126 22.35 17.94 7.86
CA LYS A 126 22.82 16.54 7.82
C LYS A 126 21.84 15.63 8.53
N PRO A 127 20.95 14.92 7.78
CA PRO A 127 20.08 13.93 8.39
C PRO A 127 20.86 12.68 8.79
N SER A 128 20.39 12.02 9.86
CA SER A 128 20.64 10.59 10.02
C SER A 128 19.72 9.83 9.07
N LYS A 129 20.17 8.67 8.61
CA LYS A 129 19.44 7.79 7.69
C LYS A 129 19.32 6.42 8.32
N GLU A 130 18.10 5.94 8.47
CA GLU A 130 17.80 4.63 9.04
C GLU A 130 16.89 3.87 8.10
N GLU A 131 17.08 2.55 7.99
CA GLU A 131 16.18 1.69 7.24
C GLU A 131 15.08 1.19 8.15
N ILE A 132 13.82 1.44 7.77
CA ILE A 132 12.66 0.94 8.49
C ILE A 132 12.50 -0.55 8.19
N PRO A 133 12.44 -1.42 9.22
CA PRO A 133 12.21 -2.84 9.03
C PRO A 133 10.81 -3.12 8.48
N GLU A 134 10.51 -4.37 8.25
CA GLU A 134 9.16 -4.81 7.93
C GLU A 134 8.16 -4.44 9.04
N LEU A 135 7.19 -3.58 8.72
CA LEU A 135 6.11 -3.15 9.61
C LEU A 135 4.72 -3.33 9.00
N VAL A 136 4.67 -3.50 7.67
CA VAL A 136 3.41 -3.65 6.93
C VAL A 136 3.19 -5.13 6.63
N ASN A 137 2.03 -5.66 7.00
CA ASN A 137 1.50 -6.94 6.53
C ASN A 137 0.27 -6.71 5.63
N CYS A 138 -0.24 -7.76 4.98
CA CYS A 138 -1.38 -7.64 4.08
C CYS A 138 -2.62 -7.05 4.76
N GLU A 139 -2.90 -7.45 6.00
CA GLU A 139 -4.05 -6.96 6.77
C GLU A 139 -3.91 -5.48 7.12
N LEU A 140 -2.73 -5.05 7.60
CA LEU A 140 -2.47 -3.64 7.90
C LEU A 140 -2.59 -2.78 6.64
N TYR A 141 -2.06 -3.27 5.51
CA TYR A 141 -2.17 -2.59 4.23
C TYR A 141 -3.63 -2.37 3.84
N LEU A 142 -4.45 -3.43 3.91
CA LEU A 142 -5.89 -3.33 3.61
C LEU A 142 -6.62 -2.37 4.55
N LYS A 143 -6.38 -2.45 5.86
CA LYS A 143 -6.97 -1.53 6.86
C LYS A 143 -6.58 -0.07 6.62
N ALA A 144 -5.38 0.18 6.12
CA ALA A 144 -4.92 1.52 5.80
C ALA A 144 -5.59 2.11 4.56
N HIS A 145 -5.90 1.28 3.57
CA HIS A 145 -6.44 1.72 2.29
C HIS A 145 -7.96 1.62 2.19
N LEU A 146 -8.57 0.61 2.81
CA LEU A 146 -10.00 0.35 2.72
C LEU A 146 -10.73 0.72 4.01
N PRO A 147 -11.97 1.28 3.93
CA PRO A 147 -12.77 1.57 5.11
C PRO A 147 -13.16 0.29 5.84
N ASP A 148 -13.50 -0.76 5.10
CA ASP A 148 -13.79 -2.12 5.54
C ASP A 148 -13.72 -3.07 4.36
N TYR A 149 -13.50 -4.36 4.61
CA TYR A 149 -13.44 -5.40 3.60
C TYR A 149 -13.82 -6.76 4.20
N TYR A 150 -14.09 -7.73 3.34
CA TYR A 150 -14.20 -9.14 3.70
C TYR A 150 -13.45 -10.00 2.68
N THR A 151 -13.11 -11.21 3.09
CA THR A 151 -12.47 -12.18 2.22
C THR A 151 -13.49 -13.24 1.79
N THR A 152 -13.52 -13.55 0.50
CA THR A 152 -14.40 -14.58 -0.08
C THR A 152 -13.68 -15.88 -0.37
N GLY A 153 -12.34 -15.87 -0.30
CA GLY A 153 -11.53 -16.97 -0.79
C GLY A 153 -11.50 -17.00 -2.32
N TYR A 154 -11.60 -18.18 -2.87
CA TYR A 154 -11.58 -18.41 -4.33
C TYR A 154 -12.97 -18.36 -4.94
N SER A 155 -13.04 -18.20 -6.24
CA SER A 155 -14.31 -18.10 -6.99
C SER A 155 -15.14 -19.39 -6.90
N MET A 156 -16.38 -19.26 -6.42
CA MET A 156 -17.31 -20.37 -6.18
C MET A 156 -18.43 -20.44 -7.22
N GLU A 157 -18.93 -21.63 -7.50
CA GLU A 157 -20.17 -21.81 -8.27
C GLU A 157 -21.37 -21.23 -7.49
N PRO A 158 -22.32 -20.57 -8.16
CA PRO A 158 -23.50 -20.04 -7.52
C PRO A 158 -24.26 -21.12 -6.73
N ASN A 159 -24.59 -20.81 -5.47
CA ASN A 159 -25.32 -21.71 -4.56
C ASN A 159 -24.67 -23.09 -4.34
N SER A 160 -23.36 -23.18 -4.46
CA SER A 160 -22.60 -24.42 -4.32
C SER A 160 -21.38 -24.19 -3.45
N ASN A 161 -20.89 -25.26 -2.81
CA ASN A 161 -19.61 -25.26 -2.10
C ASN A 161 -18.45 -25.75 -3.03
N ARG A 162 -18.64 -25.66 -4.34
CA ARG A 162 -17.63 -26.07 -5.32
C ARG A 162 -16.96 -24.85 -5.93
N LEU A 163 -15.67 -24.94 -6.16
CA LEU A 163 -14.94 -23.93 -6.91
C LEU A 163 -15.34 -23.96 -8.40
N THR A 164 -15.38 -22.79 -9.00
CA THR A 164 -15.40 -22.71 -10.46
C THR A 164 -14.05 -23.17 -11.02
N SER A 165 -13.96 -23.42 -12.32
CA SER A 165 -12.66 -23.71 -12.95
C SER A 165 -11.65 -22.56 -12.75
N GLY A 166 -12.12 -21.30 -12.71
CA GLY A 166 -11.32 -20.13 -12.35
C GLY A 166 -10.83 -20.21 -10.90
N GLY A 167 -11.75 -20.51 -9.96
CA GLY A 167 -11.43 -20.68 -8.54
C GLY A 167 -10.44 -21.82 -8.27
N GLU A 168 -10.53 -22.93 -9.00
CA GLU A 168 -9.53 -24.00 -8.91
C GLU A 168 -8.14 -23.55 -9.40
N PHE A 169 -8.09 -22.70 -10.41
CA PHE A 169 -6.83 -22.11 -10.86
C PHE A 169 -6.30 -21.08 -9.86
N GLU A 170 -7.16 -20.24 -9.27
CA GLU A 170 -6.79 -19.30 -8.20
C GLU A 170 -6.17 -20.05 -6.99
N GLU A 171 -6.81 -21.15 -6.55
CA GLU A 171 -6.31 -22.01 -5.48
C GLU A 171 -4.93 -22.60 -5.84
N ALA A 172 -4.79 -23.15 -7.06
CA ALA A 172 -3.52 -23.72 -7.52
C ALA A 172 -2.38 -22.70 -7.58
N ILE A 173 -2.68 -21.45 -7.97
CA ILE A 173 -1.71 -20.34 -7.92
C ILE A 173 -1.31 -20.05 -6.46
N CYS A 174 -2.27 -19.90 -5.55
CA CYS A 174 -1.99 -19.62 -4.14
C CYS A 174 -1.21 -20.75 -3.46
N ASP A 175 -1.51 -22.00 -3.78
CA ASP A 175 -0.76 -23.16 -3.26
C ASP A 175 0.66 -23.26 -3.82
N SER A 176 0.89 -22.71 -5.00
CA SER A 176 2.20 -22.64 -5.65
C SER A 176 3.10 -21.51 -5.11
N LEU A 177 2.57 -20.61 -4.30
CA LEU A 177 3.35 -19.51 -3.72
C LEU A 177 4.24 -20.01 -2.57
N ASP A 178 5.49 -19.58 -2.56
CA ASP A 178 6.44 -19.88 -1.48
C ASP A 178 6.05 -19.12 -0.20
N LYS A 179 5.34 -19.82 0.69
CA LYS A 179 4.84 -19.30 1.98
C LYS A 179 5.95 -18.86 2.95
N GLN A 180 7.20 -19.24 2.70
CA GLN A 180 8.35 -18.73 3.47
C GLN A 180 8.72 -17.32 3.01
N LYS A 181 8.60 -17.04 1.71
CA LYS A 181 8.94 -15.74 1.11
C LYS A 181 7.77 -14.77 1.08
N PHE A 182 6.56 -15.27 0.91
CA PHE A 182 5.38 -14.43 0.71
C PHE A 182 4.37 -14.58 1.85
N GLU A 183 3.66 -13.49 2.09
CA GLU A 183 2.39 -13.44 2.80
C GLU A 183 1.32 -13.00 1.80
N PHE A 184 0.14 -13.60 1.85
CA PHE A 184 -0.94 -13.27 0.92
C PHE A 184 -2.32 -13.53 1.52
N LEU A 185 -3.34 -12.87 0.95
CA LEU A 185 -4.76 -13.11 1.19
C LEU A 185 -5.48 -13.17 -0.16
N SER A 186 -6.47 -14.05 -0.28
CA SER A 186 -7.25 -14.26 -1.52
C SER A 186 -8.69 -13.75 -1.39
N GLY A 187 -9.27 -13.33 -2.51
CA GLY A 187 -10.67 -12.94 -2.62
C GLY A 187 -11.03 -11.76 -1.75
N ILE A 188 -10.41 -10.59 -1.96
CA ILE A 188 -10.68 -9.39 -1.16
C ILE A 188 -11.78 -8.57 -1.82
N ARG A 189 -12.85 -8.27 -1.07
CA ARG A 189 -13.95 -7.40 -1.49
C ARG A 189 -14.10 -6.22 -0.54
N PRO A 190 -13.89 -4.98 -1.02
CA PRO A 190 -14.17 -3.77 -0.25
C PRO A 190 -15.67 -3.66 0.04
N LYS A 191 -16.03 -3.30 1.28
CA LYS A 191 -17.44 -3.00 1.63
C LYS A 191 -17.82 -1.58 1.21
N GLY A 192 -19.09 -1.41 0.83
CA GLY A 192 -19.64 -0.09 0.52
C GLY A 192 -19.30 0.46 -0.87
N VAL A 193 -18.68 -0.33 -1.74
CA VAL A 193 -18.23 0.10 -3.08
C VAL A 193 -19.00 -0.61 -4.21
N GLY A 194 -20.07 -1.32 -3.89
CA GLY A 194 -20.76 -2.20 -4.82
C GLY A 194 -19.93 -3.46 -5.16
N ASN A 195 -20.52 -4.40 -5.90
CA ASN A 195 -19.85 -5.66 -6.28
C ASN A 195 -18.86 -5.51 -7.44
N GLN A 196 -18.37 -4.29 -7.71
CA GLN A 196 -17.59 -4.00 -8.90
C GLN A 196 -16.10 -4.23 -8.74
N ILE A 197 -15.60 -4.27 -7.50
CA ILE A 197 -14.18 -4.47 -7.22
C ILE A 197 -14.01 -5.73 -6.39
N GLU A 198 -13.39 -6.73 -6.98
CA GLU A 198 -12.86 -7.91 -6.33
C GLU A 198 -11.38 -7.99 -6.68
N ILE A 199 -10.56 -8.34 -5.71
CA ILE A 199 -9.12 -8.52 -5.87
C ILE A 199 -8.85 -9.99 -5.59
N ASP A 200 -8.44 -10.74 -6.61
CA ASP A 200 -8.22 -12.18 -6.47
C ASP A 200 -7.13 -12.48 -5.45
N LEU A 201 -6.07 -11.66 -5.41
CA LEU A 201 -4.94 -11.86 -4.50
C LEU A 201 -4.30 -10.53 -4.09
N ILE A 202 -4.06 -10.34 -2.79
CA ILE A 202 -3.07 -9.39 -2.27
C ILE A 202 -1.85 -10.17 -1.78
N ILE A 203 -0.66 -9.72 -2.13
CA ILE A 203 0.58 -10.43 -1.85
C ILE A 203 1.68 -9.47 -1.40
N ARG A 204 2.48 -9.91 -0.45
CA ARG A 204 3.60 -9.16 0.10
C ARG A 204 4.86 -10.03 0.14
N LEU A 205 6.00 -9.43 -0.21
CA LEU A 205 7.31 -10.05 0.01
C LEU A 205 7.73 -9.82 1.47
N LYS A 206 7.90 -10.88 2.24
CA LYS A 206 8.38 -10.82 3.63
C LYS A 206 9.77 -10.19 3.70
N GLY A 207 10.04 -9.46 4.76
CA GLY A 207 11.26 -8.67 4.91
C GLY A 207 11.19 -7.29 4.23
N THR A 208 10.05 -6.93 3.62
CA THR A 208 9.83 -5.61 2.99
C THR A 208 8.49 -5.02 3.40
N ASN A 209 8.27 -3.73 3.08
CA ASN A 209 6.97 -3.08 3.22
C ASN A 209 6.20 -2.99 1.88
N ASN A 210 6.65 -3.72 0.86
CA ASN A 210 6.09 -3.67 -0.49
C ASN A 210 4.96 -4.68 -0.65
N VAL A 211 3.83 -4.19 -1.17
CA VAL A 211 2.62 -4.96 -1.40
C VAL A 211 2.25 -4.91 -2.87
N GLY A 212 1.75 -6.01 -3.38
CA GLY A 212 1.17 -6.14 -4.71
C GLY A 212 -0.23 -6.71 -4.68
N ILE A 213 -0.96 -6.51 -5.76
CA ILE A 213 -2.26 -7.13 -6.02
C ILE A 213 -2.19 -7.92 -7.31
N ALA A 214 -2.95 -8.98 -7.39
CA ALA A 214 -3.03 -9.78 -8.60
C ALA A 214 -4.49 -10.09 -8.98
N GLU A 215 -4.72 -10.08 -10.28
CA GLU A 215 -5.86 -10.71 -10.92
C GLU A 215 -5.40 -12.00 -11.56
N ILE A 216 -6.15 -13.08 -11.33
CA ILE A 216 -5.84 -14.43 -11.77
C ILE A 216 -6.91 -14.85 -12.76
N LYS A 217 -6.52 -15.11 -14.01
CA LYS A 217 -7.46 -15.47 -15.08
C LYS A 217 -7.07 -16.79 -15.71
N LEU A 218 -7.98 -17.75 -15.63
CA LEU A 218 -7.92 -18.95 -16.46
C LEU A 218 -8.18 -18.49 -17.89
N GLY A 219 -7.15 -18.47 -18.74
CA GLY A 219 -7.21 -17.86 -20.06
C GLY A 219 -8.34 -18.41 -20.91
N ASP A 220 -8.97 -17.55 -21.69
CA ASP A 220 -9.89 -17.91 -22.74
C ASP A 220 -9.28 -17.66 -24.12
N LYS A 221 -9.88 -18.26 -25.16
CA LYS A 221 -9.39 -18.13 -26.54
C LYS A 221 -9.61 -16.72 -27.12
N MET A 222 -10.48 -15.91 -26.49
CA MET A 222 -10.86 -14.58 -26.96
C MET A 222 -10.17 -13.45 -26.19
N GLU A 223 -9.35 -13.78 -25.17
CA GLU A 223 -8.65 -12.82 -24.32
C GLU A 223 -9.56 -11.81 -23.55
N GLU A 224 -10.87 -12.06 -23.51
CA GLU A 224 -11.81 -11.20 -22.77
C GLU A 224 -11.53 -11.20 -21.26
N GLY A 225 -11.24 -12.37 -20.69
CA GLY A 225 -10.89 -12.52 -19.29
C GLY A 225 -9.63 -11.75 -18.93
N PRO A 226 -8.50 -11.91 -19.61
CA PRO A 226 -7.29 -11.12 -19.40
C PRO A 226 -7.50 -9.61 -19.53
N LYS A 227 -8.26 -9.15 -20.55
CA LYS A 227 -8.58 -7.72 -20.71
C LYS A 227 -9.38 -7.19 -19.54
N LYS A 228 -10.42 -7.91 -19.11
CA LYS A 228 -11.20 -7.57 -17.92
C LYS A 228 -10.32 -7.53 -16.67
N GLY A 229 -9.37 -8.45 -16.52
CA GLY A 229 -8.41 -8.45 -15.42
C GLY A 229 -7.53 -7.20 -15.41
N LEU A 230 -7.09 -6.69 -16.57
CA LEU A 230 -6.36 -5.42 -16.63
C LEU A 230 -7.23 -4.26 -16.13
N ASP A 231 -8.48 -4.17 -16.59
CA ASP A 231 -9.40 -3.11 -16.15
C ASP A 231 -9.64 -3.17 -14.64
N GLN A 232 -9.83 -4.36 -14.08
CA GLN A 232 -9.99 -4.58 -12.64
C GLN A 232 -8.75 -4.10 -11.85
N LEU A 233 -7.54 -4.43 -12.32
CA LEU A 233 -6.28 -3.99 -11.69
C LEU A 233 -6.09 -2.47 -11.75
N VAL A 234 -6.46 -1.85 -12.86
CA VAL A 234 -6.43 -0.38 -12.99
C VAL A 234 -7.36 0.25 -11.97
N MET A 235 -8.61 -0.22 -11.89
CA MET A 235 -9.59 0.29 -10.93
C MET A 235 -9.16 0.05 -9.48
N ALA A 236 -8.67 -1.13 -9.13
CA ALA A 236 -8.24 -1.48 -7.78
C ALA A 236 -7.05 -0.63 -7.30
N ALA A 237 -6.19 -0.21 -8.22
CA ALA A 237 -5.02 0.63 -7.93
C ALA A 237 -5.32 2.14 -7.91
N GLU A 238 -6.58 2.55 -8.06
CA GLU A 238 -6.95 3.94 -7.88
C GLU A 238 -6.66 4.43 -6.46
N ARG A 239 -6.44 5.75 -6.32
CA ARG A 239 -6.09 6.38 -5.03
C ARG A 239 -7.11 6.13 -3.92
N GLU A 240 -8.38 5.98 -4.30
CA GLU A 240 -9.47 5.77 -3.35
C GLU A 240 -9.52 4.35 -2.78
N TYR A 241 -8.85 3.39 -3.44
CA TYR A 241 -8.83 1.98 -3.06
C TYR A 241 -7.48 1.57 -2.50
N LEU A 242 -6.62 0.95 -3.30
CA LEU A 242 -5.35 0.41 -2.81
C LEU A 242 -4.13 1.28 -3.11
N GLY A 243 -4.35 2.42 -3.75
CA GLY A 243 -3.30 3.40 -4.02
C GLY A 243 -2.43 3.07 -5.23
N THR A 244 -1.83 4.13 -5.79
CA THR A 244 -1.11 4.07 -7.06
C THR A 244 0.27 3.41 -6.99
N TYR A 245 0.81 3.19 -5.78
CA TYR A 245 2.12 2.57 -5.57
C TYR A 245 2.07 1.05 -5.42
N THR A 246 0.87 0.46 -5.44
CA THR A 246 0.69 -0.99 -5.38
C THR A 246 1.22 -1.64 -6.65
N THR A 247 2.09 -2.63 -6.51
CA THR A 247 2.53 -3.44 -7.66
C THR A 247 1.37 -4.28 -8.17
N ARG A 248 1.19 -4.34 -9.49
CA ARG A 248 0.05 -5.01 -10.12
C ARG A 248 0.50 -6.18 -10.95
N PHE A 249 -0.17 -7.32 -10.77
CA PHE A 249 0.11 -8.55 -11.50
C PHE A 249 -1.13 -9.05 -12.23
N LEU A 250 -1.01 -9.35 -13.50
CA LEU A 250 -1.97 -10.17 -14.20
C LEU A 250 -1.38 -11.57 -14.38
N ILE A 251 -1.98 -12.56 -13.73
CA ILE A 251 -1.53 -13.95 -13.74
C ILE A 251 -2.47 -14.78 -14.60
N THR A 252 -1.94 -15.44 -15.65
CA THR A 252 -2.79 -16.19 -16.59
C THR A 252 -2.22 -17.57 -16.91
N GLN A 253 -3.13 -18.51 -17.16
CA GLN A 253 -2.77 -19.83 -17.65
C GLN A 253 -2.23 -19.78 -19.08
N SER A 254 -2.87 -19.00 -19.95
CA SER A 254 -2.54 -18.89 -21.38
C SER A 254 -1.44 -17.86 -21.62
N ASN A 255 -0.68 -18.06 -22.71
CA ASN A 255 0.20 -17.03 -23.23
C ASN A 255 -0.64 -15.91 -23.87
N LEU A 256 -0.39 -14.68 -23.48
CA LEU A 256 -1.15 -13.52 -23.91
C LEU A 256 -0.62 -12.93 -25.23
N SER A 257 -1.52 -12.33 -26.00
CA SER A 257 -1.16 -11.64 -27.23
C SER A 257 -0.25 -10.44 -26.98
N LYS A 258 0.44 -10.01 -28.04
CA LYS A 258 1.29 -8.81 -28.00
C LYS A 258 0.49 -7.57 -27.61
N GLN A 259 -0.75 -7.44 -28.10
CA GLN A 259 -1.63 -6.30 -27.80
C GLN A 259 -1.94 -6.19 -26.29
N ILE A 260 -2.30 -7.30 -25.65
CA ILE A 260 -2.57 -7.34 -24.21
C ILE A 260 -1.29 -7.00 -23.40
N LYS A 261 -0.13 -7.52 -23.85
CA LYS A 261 1.17 -7.22 -23.21
C LYS A 261 1.54 -5.73 -23.31
N GLU A 262 1.31 -5.10 -24.45
CA GLU A 262 1.52 -3.67 -24.66
C GLU A 262 0.58 -2.83 -23.78
N LEU A 263 -0.71 -3.21 -23.71
CA LEU A 263 -1.69 -2.54 -22.84
C LEU A 263 -1.30 -2.64 -21.35
N ALA A 264 -0.93 -3.83 -20.89
CA ALA A 264 -0.46 -4.05 -19.52
C ALA A 264 0.78 -3.21 -19.20
N SER A 265 1.73 -3.14 -20.15
CA SER A 265 2.93 -2.32 -19.99
C SER A 265 2.60 -0.83 -19.86
N ALA A 266 1.65 -0.32 -20.65
CA ALA A 266 1.18 1.07 -20.58
C ALA A 266 0.59 1.42 -19.19
N HIS A 267 -0.02 0.45 -18.52
CA HIS A 267 -0.58 0.59 -17.19
C HIS A 267 0.36 0.11 -16.07
N HIS A 268 1.64 -0.16 -16.36
CA HIS A 268 2.62 -0.69 -15.39
C HIS A 268 2.15 -1.97 -14.68
N ILE A 269 1.44 -2.86 -15.39
CA ILE A 269 1.00 -4.15 -14.89
C ILE A 269 2.01 -5.22 -15.31
N CYS A 270 2.51 -5.99 -14.34
CA CYS A 270 3.40 -7.12 -14.60
C CYS A 270 2.58 -8.33 -15.02
N ILE A 271 2.85 -8.84 -16.22
CA ILE A 271 2.24 -10.09 -16.70
C ILE A 271 3.08 -11.28 -16.25
N ILE A 272 2.38 -12.30 -15.76
CA ILE A 272 2.90 -13.63 -15.47
C ILE A 272 1.99 -14.62 -16.21
N ASP A 273 2.30 -14.88 -17.45
CA ASP A 273 1.50 -15.71 -18.36
C ASP A 273 2.13 -17.08 -18.63
N ASP A 274 1.41 -17.92 -19.39
CA ASP A 274 1.86 -19.27 -19.75
C ASP A 274 2.19 -20.14 -18.54
N LEU A 275 1.34 -20.05 -17.51
CA LEU A 275 1.44 -20.90 -16.33
C LEU A 275 0.74 -22.23 -16.61
N GLN A 276 1.50 -23.21 -17.06
CA GLN A 276 1.02 -24.52 -17.44
C GLN A 276 0.25 -25.21 -16.30
N TYR A 277 -1.09 -25.07 -16.34
CA TYR A 277 -2.01 -25.67 -15.37
C TYR A 277 -2.51 -27.03 -15.84
N GLU A 278 -2.40 -28.02 -14.97
CA GLU A 278 -2.86 -29.38 -15.22
C GLU A 278 -4.27 -29.58 -14.63
N PHE A 279 -5.30 -29.47 -15.46
CA PHE A 279 -6.71 -29.57 -15.04
C PHE A 279 -7.03 -30.85 -14.28
N ARG A 280 -6.42 -31.98 -14.64
CA ARG A 280 -6.69 -33.27 -13.98
C ARG A 280 -6.22 -33.30 -12.53
N ASN A 281 -5.05 -32.73 -12.27
CA ASN A 281 -4.41 -32.75 -10.95
C ASN A 281 -4.65 -31.44 -10.19
N LYS A 282 -5.24 -30.42 -10.85
CA LYS A 282 -5.45 -29.06 -10.31
C LYS A 282 -4.15 -28.43 -9.79
N THR A 283 -3.06 -28.59 -10.51
CA THR A 283 -1.73 -28.13 -10.10
C THR A 283 -1.02 -27.35 -11.20
N ILE A 284 -0.11 -26.48 -10.80
CA ILE A 284 0.81 -25.76 -11.69
C ILE A 284 2.08 -26.61 -11.85
N LYS A 285 2.59 -26.73 -13.08
CA LYS A 285 3.86 -27.43 -13.33
C LYS A 285 5.03 -26.75 -12.60
N SER A 286 5.97 -27.53 -12.09
CA SER A 286 7.09 -27.07 -11.27
C SER A 286 7.92 -25.95 -11.92
N THR A 287 8.14 -26.02 -13.23
CA THR A 287 8.84 -24.95 -13.98
C THR A 287 8.08 -23.62 -13.98
N ALA A 288 6.75 -23.69 -14.08
CA ALA A 288 5.89 -22.51 -14.01
C ALA A 288 5.76 -21.96 -12.59
N VAL A 289 5.81 -22.82 -11.56
CA VAL A 289 5.89 -22.43 -10.14
C VAL A 289 7.13 -21.58 -9.87
N THR A 290 8.28 -21.99 -10.37
CA THR A 290 9.53 -21.21 -10.25
C THR A 290 9.39 -19.85 -10.92
N LYS A 291 8.90 -19.82 -12.18
CA LYS A 291 8.63 -18.57 -12.92
C LYS A 291 7.71 -17.63 -12.15
N LEU A 292 6.61 -18.14 -11.58
CA LEU A 292 5.64 -17.37 -10.79
C LEU A 292 6.31 -16.69 -9.59
N ASN A 293 6.98 -17.49 -8.77
CA ASN A 293 7.60 -17.00 -7.53
C ASN A 293 8.74 -16.00 -7.81
N ASP A 294 9.58 -16.27 -8.81
CA ASP A 294 10.70 -15.40 -9.15
C ASP A 294 10.22 -14.05 -9.72
N ARG A 295 9.18 -14.05 -10.57
CA ARG A 295 8.63 -12.80 -11.12
C ARG A 295 7.96 -11.94 -10.07
N ILE A 296 7.19 -12.54 -9.16
CA ILE A 296 6.58 -11.80 -8.05
C ILE A 296 7.68 -11.23 -7.14
N LYS A 297 8.68 -12.04 -6.79
CA LYS A 297 9.81 -11.59 -5.98
C LYS A 297 10.57 -10.44 -6.64
N GLU A 298 10.89 -10.54 -7.93
CA GLU A 298 11.57 -9.49 -8.68
C GLU A 298 10.85 -8.14 -8.61
N LYS A 299 9.52 -8.17 -8.75
CA LYS A 299 8.69 -6.95 -8.80
C LYS A 299 8.37 -6.37 -7.43
N LEU A 300 8.33 -7.17 -6.39
CA LEU A 300 8.16 -6.72 -5.00
C LEU A 300 9.50 -6.42 -4.30
N SER A 301 10.57 -6.52 -5.05
CA SER A 301 11.94 -6.31 -4.55
C SER A 301 12.41 -4.88 -4.62
#